data_cf9f43a6595d166a80bde6801b54f510
#
_entry.id   cf9f43a6595d166a80bde6801b54f510
#
_cell.length_a   1.000
_cell.length_b   1.000
_cell.length_c   1.000
_cell.angle_alpha   90.00
_cell.angle_beta   90.00
_cell.angle_gamma   90.00
#
_symmetry.space_group_name_H-M   'P 1'
#
loop_
_entity.id
_entity.type
_entity.pdbx_description
1 polymer ?
#
loop_
_entity_poly.entity_id
_entity_poly.type
_entity_poly.pdbx_seq_one_letter_code
_entity_poly.pdbx_strand_id
1 'polypeptide(L)'
;MRKSPRVLSAKRFDRVEKMKRTVKLSLGFCIAMLTIALAAPHLSSPKLVLRFLPKDVYEAGKDHPAPSLPKRLLGHLLLVITAAYAVWAYRDISDGIRREKVSFKEAYKRLLAFLMIEKVFDITCLDQILCMSSGYYQRFYPETKECAGWKDRAWNNKNQAARIILYPLLCAVQTFLITERREGS
;
A
#
# COMPACT_ATOMS: atom_id res chain seq x y z
N MET A 1 39.70 13.48 -13.07
CA MET A 1 38.90 14.65 -13.52
C MET A 1 37.82 14.97 -12.45
N ARG A 2 37.92 16.09 -11.74
CA ARG A 2 36.88 16.57 -10.80
C ARG A 2 35.72 17.15 -11.61
N LYS A 3 34.51 16.59 -11.45
CA LYS A 3 33.28 17.12 -12.09
C LYS A 3 32.99 18.53 -11.55
N SER A 4 32.62 19.46 -12.42
CA SER A 4 32.29 20.84 -12.07
C SER A 4 31.17 20.89 -10.99
N PRO A 5 31.23 21.79 -9.99
CA PRO A 5 30.21 21.95 -8.95
C PRO A 5 28.80 22.15 -9.49
N ARG A 6 28.62 22.81 -10.63
CA ARG A 6 27.34 23.04 -11.30
C ARG A 6 26.71 21.72 -11.79
N VAL A 7 27.50 20.79 -12.34
CA VAL A 7 27.02 19.47 -12.80
C VAL A 7 26.58 18.60 -11.63
N LEU A 8 27.24 18.69 -10.50
CA LEU A 8 26.86 17.97 -9.28
C LEU A 8 25.55 18.50 -8.68
N SER A 9 25.37 19.82 -8.71
CA SER A 9 24.14 20.49 -8.25
C SER A 9 22.91 20.09 -9.11
N ALA A 10 23.05 20.14 -10.44
CA ALA A 10 21.99 19.74 -11.37
C ALA A 10 21.55 18.28 -11.19
N LYS A 11 22.50 17.34 -11.03
CA LYS A 11 22.19 15.92 -10.77
C LYS A 11 21.54 15.69 -9.41
N ARG A 12 21.87 16.51 -8.41
CA ARG A 12 21.23 16.42 -7.09
C ARG A 12 19.79 16.91 -7.16
N PHE A 13 19.54 18.01 -7.85
CA PHE A 13 18.21 18.57 -8.05
C PHE A 13 17.29 17.59 -8.79
N ASP A 14 17.76 17.03 -9.89
CA ASP A 14 17.03 16.03 -10.68
C ASP A 14 16.62 14.79 -9.83
N ARG A 15 17.55 14.27 -8.99
CA ARG A 15 17.23 13.16 -8.06
C ARG A 15 16.17 13.51 -7.06
N VAL A 16 16.18 14.74 -6.53
CA VAL A 16 15.17 15.19 -5.56
C VAL A 16 13.79 15.26 -6.22
N GLU A 17 13.68 15.80 -7.43
CA GLU A 17 12.41 15.86 -8.16
C GLU A 17 11.82 14.47 -8.46
N LYS A 18 12.66 13.53 -8.85
CA LYS A 18 12.24 12.14 -9.09
C LYS A 18 11.76 11.44 -7.83
N MET A 19 12.42 11.66 -6.69
CA MET A 19 11.97 11.16 -5.40
C MET A 19 10.64 11.80 -4.99
N LYS A 20 10.47 13.10 -5.18
CA LYS A 20 9.19 13.79 -4.93
C LYS A 20 8.05 13.18 -5.76
N ARG A 21 8.30 12.84 -7.03
CA ARG A 21 7.32 12.14 -7.88
C ARG A 21 6.94 10.78 -7.28
N THR A 22 7.93 9.97 -6.87
CA THR A 22 7.67 8.69 -6.20
C THR A 22 6.82 8.87 -4.95
N VAL A 23 7.15 9.84 -4.08
CA VAL A 23 6.36 10.14 -2.89
C VAL A 23 4.93 10.56 -3.23
N LYS A 24 4.73 11.41 -4.23
CA LYS A 24 3.38 11.81 -4.68
C LYS A 24 2.55 10.62 -5.15
N LEU A 25 3.13 9.70 -5.90
CA LEU A 25 2.46 8.48 -6.36
C LEU A 25 2.10 7.57 -5.16
N SER A 26 3.01 7.41 -4.20
CA SER A 26 2.73 6.66 -2.97
C SER A 26 1.58 7.26 -2.17
N LEU A 27 1.58 8.59 -1.99
CA LEU A 27 0.50 9.28 -1.27
C LEU A 27 -0.84 9.16 -1.99
N GLY A 28 -0.85 9.24 -3.32
CA GLY A 28 -2.06 8.99 -4.12
C GLY A 28 -2.61 7.57 -3.88
N PHE A 29 -1.71 6.57 -3.82
CA PHE A 29 -2.11 5.20 -3.51
C PHE A 29 -2.62 5.05 -2.06
N CYS A 30 -1.99 5.69 -1.09
CA CYS A 30 -2.48 5.72 0.29
C CYS A 30 -3.90 6.33 0.39
N ILE A 31 -4.18 7.41 -0.35
CA ILE A 31 -5.51 8.02 -0.41
C ILE A 31 -6.52 7.04 -1.01
N ALA A 32 -6.17 6.35 -2.10
CA ALA A 32 -7.04 5.36 -2.71
C ALA A 32 -7.34 4.18 -1.76
N MET A 33 -6.33 3.68 -1.03
CA MET A 33 -6.50 2.65 0.00
C MET A 33 -7.41 3.12 1.14
N LEU A 34 -7.23 4.34 1.63
CA LEU A 34 -8.10 4.91 2.67
C LEU A 34 -9.54 5.03 2.19
N THR A 35 -9.73 5.48 0.95
CA THR A 35 -11.07 5.60 0.34
C THR A 35 -11.77 4.24 0.29
N ILE A 36 -11.08 3.18 -0.14
CA ILE A 36 -11.63 1.82 -0.12
C ILE A 36 -11.92 1.37 1.30
N ALA A 37 -11.00 1.56 2.24
CA ALA A 37 -11.19 1.11 3.61
C ALA A 37 -12.40 1.79 4.28
N LEU A 38 -12.61 3.09 4.03
CA LEU A 38 -13.79 3.81 4.50
C LEU A 38 -15.07 3.41 3.76
N ALA A 39 -15.00 3.09 2.47
CA ALA A 39 -16.15 2.70 1.69
C ALA A 39 -16.55 1.22 1.89
N ALA A 40 -15.63 0.37 2.34
CA ALA A 40 -15.79 -1.07 2.41
C ALA A 40 -17.05 -1.53 3.20
N PRO A 41 -17.35 -1.02 4.40
CA PRO A 41 -18.55 -1.42 5.12
C PRO A 41 -19.86 -1.08 4.39
N HIS A 42 -19.85 -0.03 3.56
CA HIS A 42 -21.02 0.42 2.81
C HIS A 42 -21.22 -0.30 1.48
N LEU A 43 -20.12 -0.76 0.87
CA LEU A 43 -20.10 -1.21 -0.52
C LEU A 43 -19.69 -2.67 -0.70
N SER A 44 -19.18 -3.33 0.34
CA SER A 44 -18.68 -4.70 0.21
C SER A 44 -19.40 -5.66 1.14
N SER A 45 -19.39 -6.96 0.81
CA SER A 45 -19.97 -7.96 1.70
C SER A 45 -19.18 -8.07 3.00
N PRO A 46 -19.83 -8.32 4.15
CA PRO A 46 -19.16 -8.51 5.44
C PRO A 46 -18.07 -9.58 5.37
N LYS A 47 -18.34 -10.70 4.70
CA LYS A 47 -17.37 -11.79 4.49
C LYS A 47 -16.08 -11.34 3.81
N LEU A 48 -16.16 -10.38 2.87
CA LEU A 48 -14.97 -9.83 2.21
C LEU A 48 -14.22 -8.85 3.11
N VAL A 49 -14.94 -7.96 3.78
CA VAL A 49 -14.36 -6.91 4.63
C VAL A 49 -13.70 -7.51 5.86
N LEU A 50 -14.42 -8.37 6.59
CA LEU A 50 -13.99 -8.89 7.88
C LEU A 50 -12.94 -10.02 7.77
N ARG A 51 -12.77 -10.64 6.58
CA ARG A 51 -11.76 -11.71 6.38
C ARG A 51 -10.31 -11.30 6.67
N PHE A 52 -10.03 -10.01 6.66
CA PHE A 52 -8.72 -9.43 6.94
C PHE A 52 -8.54 -9.05 8.42
N LEU A 53 -9.54 -9.30 9.26
CA LEU A 53 -9.56 -9.02 10.68
C LEU A 53 -9.38 -10.31 11.50
N PRO A 54 -9.17 -10.22 12.81
CA PRO A 54 -9.08 -11.39 13.67
C PRO A 54 -10.25 -12.36 13.50
N LYS A 55 -9.96 -13.66 13.71
CA LYS A 55 -10.92 -14.72 13.42
C LYS A 55 -12.24 -14.58 14.19
N ASP A 56 -12.18 -14.18 15.46
CA ASP A 56 -13.36 -13.96 16.30
C ASP A 56 -14.24 -12.83 15.76
N VAL A 57 -13.64 -11.74 15.28
CA VAL A 57 -14.34 -10.63 14.62
C VAL A 57 -15.00 -11.10 13.32
N TYR A 58 -14.27 -11.87 12.50
CA TYR A 58 -14.84 -12.44 11.28
C TYR A 58 -16.03 -13.35 11.56
N GLU A 59 -15.87 -14.30 12.48
CA GLU A 59 -16.93 -15.26 12.80
C GLU A 59 -18.17 -14.57 13.37
N ALA A 60 -18.02 -13.52 14.19
CA ALA A 60 -19.13 -12.76 14.74
C ALA A 60 -19.89 -11.95 13.68
N GLY A 61 -19.19 -11.36 12.70
CA GLY A 61 -19.78 -10.42 11.75
C GLY A 61 -20.05 -10.95 10.34
N LYS A 62 -19.56 -12.15 9.99
CA LYS A 62 -19.63 -12.68 8.61
C LYS A 62 -21.04 -12.80 8.02
N ASP A 63 -22.03 -12.99 8.87
CA ASP A 63 -23.44 -13.16 8.47
C ASP A 63 -24.26 -11.87 8.60
N HIS A 64 -23.62 -10.74 8.89
CA HIS A 64 -24.26 -9.42 8.83
C HIS A 64 -24.87 -9.16 7.44
N PRO A 65 -26.04 -8.50 7.34
CA PRO A 65 -26.69 -8.22 6.06
C PRO A 65 -25.78 -7.53 5.06
N ALA A 66 -25.62 -8.14 3.89
CA ALA A 66 -24.78 -7.57 2.84
C ALA A 66 -25.47 -6.39 2.14
N PRO A 67 -24.74 -5.37 1.68
CA PRO A 67 -25.29 -4.30 0.87
C PRO A 67 -25.92 -4.83 -0.44
N SER A 68 -26.83 -4.04 -1.04
CA SER A 68 -27.46 -4.39 -2.31
C SER A 68 -26.45 -4.65 -3.42
N LEU A 69 -26.85 -5.45 -4.43
CA LEU A 69 -25.97 -5.81 -5.54
C LEU A 69 -25.32 -4.60 -6.23
N PRO A 70 -26.05 -3.50 -6.57
CA PRO A 70 -25.41 -2.32 -7.18
C PRO A 70 -24.31 -1.71 -6.30
N LYS A 71 -24.51 -1.64 -4.98
CA LYS A 71 -23.47 -1.16 -4.05
C LYS A 71 -22.26 -2.06 -4.05
N ARG A 72 -22.43 -3.38 -4.08
CA ARG A 72 -21.31 -4.34 -4.12
C ARG A 72 -20.52 -4.22 -5.43
N LEU A 73 -21.21 -4.03 -6.56
CA LEU A 73 -20.54 -3.79 -7.85
C LEU A 73 -19.70 -2.50 -7.81
N LEU A 74 -20.21 -1.42 -7.22
CA LEU A 74 -19.46 -0.20 -7.01
C LEU A 74 -18.23 -0.45 -6.12
N GLY A 75 -18.35 -1.22 -5.06
CA GLY A 75 -17.22 -1.60 -4.20
C GLY A 75 -16.13 -2.37 -4.97
N HIS A 76 -16.53 -3.32 -5.82
CA HIS A 76 -15.58 -4.05 -6.67
C HIS A 76 -14.92 -3.11 -7.71
N LEU A 77 -15.68 -2.18 -8.30
CA LEU A 77 -15.12 -1.19 -9.23
C LEU A 77 -14.06 -0.32 -8.55
N LEU A 78 -14.31 0.17 -7.34
CA LEU A 78 -13.33 0.94 -6.56
C LEU A 78 -12.07 0.12 -6.28
N LEU A 79 -12.21 -1.16 -5.95
CA LEU A 79 -11.09 -2.07 -5.73
C LEU A 79 -10.25 -2.22 -7.01
N VAL A 80 -10.90 -2.43 -8.16
CA VAL A 80 -10.23 -2.53 -9.47
C VAL A 80 -9.51 -1.22 -9.82
N ILE A 81 -10.14 -0.06 -9.61
CA ILE A 81 -9.52 1.25 -9.86
C ILE A 81 -8.29 1.44 -8.98
N THR A 82 -8.36 1.08 -7.70
CA THR A 82 -7.22 1.20 -6.79
C THR A 82 -6.08 0.25 -7.18
N ALA A 83 -6.40 -1.00 -7.55
CA ALA A 83 -5.40 -1.93 -8.05
C ALA A 83 -4.77 -1.45 -9.37
N ALA A 84 -5.57 -0.91 -10.29
CA ALA A 84 -5.07 -0.32 -11.53
C ALA A 84 -4.14 0.89 -11.27
N TYR A 85 -4.50 1.74 -10.31
CA TYR A 85 -3.64 2.85 -9.89
C TYR A 85 -2.30 2.35 -9.33
N ALA A 86 -2.31 1.32 -8.46
CA ALA A 86 -1.09 0.75 -7.90
C ALA A 86 -0.16 0.22 -9.00
N VAL A 87 -0.72 -0.54 -9.95
CA VAL A 87 0.02 -1.07 -11.11
C VAL A 87 0.57 0.05 -11.98
N TRP A 88 -0.24 1.07 -12.25
CA TRP A 88 0.19 2.23 -13.03
C TRP A 88 1.32 3.01 -12.34
N ALA A 89 1.19 3.31 -11.05
CA ALA A 89 2.20 4.02 -10.28
C ALA A 89 3.52 3.24 -10.22
N TYR A 90 3.45 1.92 -9.99
CA TYR A 90 4.62 1.05 -10.03
C TYR A 90 5.30 1.05 -11.41
N ARG A 91 4.52 0.94 -12.50
CA ARG A 91 5.04 1.00 -13.87
C ARG A 91 5.69 2.34 -14.16
N ASP A 92 5.06 3.45 -13.80
CA ASP A 92 5.61 4.80 -13.99
C ASP A 92 6.98 4.97 -13.32
N ILE A 93 7.12 4.48 -12.07
CA ILE A 93 8.39 4.51 -11.35
C ILE A 93 9.42 3.61 -12.05
N SER A 94 9.04 2.39 -12.42
CA SER A 94 9.92 1.40 -13.06
C SER A 94 10.41 1.86 -14.43
N ASP A 95 9.51 2.43 -15.25
CA ASP A 95 9.84 2.98 -16.56
C ASP A 95 10.73 4.22 -16.46
N GLY A 96 10.50 5.06 -15.42
CA GLY A 96 11.39 6.15 -15.09
C GLY A 96 12.80 5.65 -14.77
N ILE A 97 12.93 4.61 -13.92
CA ILE A 97 14.22 3.98 -13.58
C ILE A 97 14.92 3.46 -14.83
N ARG A 98 14.19 2.79 -15.74
CA ARG A 98 14.74 2.25 -16.99
C ARG A 98 15.23 3.35 -17.94
N ARG A 99 14.39 4.33 -18.23
CA ARG A 99 14.68 5.44 -19.15
C ARG A 99 15.87 6.29 -18.71
N GLU A 100 15.95 6.54 -17.42
CA GLU A 100 16.97 7.40 -16.82
C GLU A 100 18.31 6.69 -16.59
N LYS A 101 18.35 5.38 -16.79
CA LYS A 101 19.55 4.56 -16.54
C LYS A 101 20.21 4.84 -15.18
N VAL A 102 19.37 4.98 -14.12
CA VAL A 102 19.87 5.26 -12.77
C VAL A 102 20.64 4.07 -12.19
N SER A 103 21.51 4.31 -11.20
CA SER A 103 22.24 3.25 -10.51
C SER A 103 21.30 2.34 -9.73
N PHE A 104 21.73 1.10 -9.46
CA PHE A 104 20.98 0.15 -8.60
C PHE A 104 20.56 0.80 -7.28
N LYS A 105 21.47 1.50 -6.60
CA LYS A 105 21.22 2.16 -5.33
C LYS A 105 20.07 3.19 -5.41
N GLU A 106 20.00 3.96 -6.48
CA GLU A 106 18.96 4.96 -6.70
C GLU A 106 17.61 4.31 -7.06
N ALA A 107 17.64 3.29 -7.92
CA ALA A 107 16.48 2.51 -8.28
C ALA A 107 15.85 1.82 -7.04
N TYR A 108 16.69 1.16 -6.24
CA TYR A 108 16.29 0.51 -4.99
C TYR A 108 15.63 1.50 -4.01
N LYS A 109 16.23 2.69 -3.80
CA LYS A 109 15.65 3.70 -2.92
C LYS A 109 14.26 4.15 -3.37
N ARG A 110 14.04 4.33 -4.67
CA ARG A 110 12.75 4.76 -5.21
C ARG A 110 11.68 3.69 -5.04
N LEU A 111 11.98 2.43 -5.36
CA LEU A 111 11.06 1.31 -5.18
C LEU A 111 10.78 1.04 -3.70
N LEU A 112 11.82 1.07 -2.86
CA LEU A 112 11.66 0.90 -1.42
C LEU A 112 10.82 2.03 -0.81
N ALA A 113 11.06 3.28 -1.20
CA ALA A 113 10.25 4.41 -0.73
C ALA A 113 8.78 4.24 -1.10
N PHE A 114 8.48 3.81 -2.34
CA PHE A 114 7.10 3.56 -2.78
C PHE A 114 6.41 2.52 -1.89
N LEU A 115 7.03 1.35 -1.70
CA LEU A 115 6.42 0.27 -0.92
C LEU A 115 6.41 0.55 0.58
N MET A 116 7.43 1.21 1.12
CA MET A 116 7.47 1.48 2.57
C MET A 116 6.53 2.60 3.00
N ILE A 117 6.32 3.63 2.18
CA ILE A 117 5.32 4.68 2.47
C ILE A 117 3.93 4.06 2.57
N GLU A 118 3.58 3.23 1.60
CA GLU A 118 2.31 2.50 1.60
C GLU A 118 2.21 1.57 2.81
N LYS A 119 3.25 0.81 3.11
CA LYS A 119 3.24 -0.15 4.22
C LYS A 119 3.15 0.52 5.59
N VAL A 120 3.87 1.62 5.80
CA VAL A 120 3.76 2.40 7.03
C VAL A 120 2.36 2.98 7.18
N PHE A 121 1.78 3.49 6.09
CA PHE A 121 0.41 3.99 6.09
C PHE A 121 -0.61 2.89 6.41
N ASP A 122 -0.49 1.72 5.79
CA ASP A 122 -1.33 0.54 6.05
C ASP A 122 -1.32 0.18 7.54
N ILE A 123 -0.14 0.00 8.12
CA ILE A 123 0.00 -0.37 9.54
C ILE A 123 -0.53 0.73 10.47
N THR A 124 -0.16 1.99 10.23
CA THR A 124 -0.48 3.06 11.18
C THR A 124 -1.90 3.59 11.00
N CYS A 125 -2.29 3.94 9.77
CA CYS A 125 -3.58 4.59 9.51
C CYS A 125 -4.70 3.56 9.35
N LEU A 126 -4.50 2.51 8.56
CA LEU A 126 -5.58 1.56 8.30
C LEU A 126 -5.73 0.56 9.45
N ASP A 127 -4.67 -0.12 9.85
CA ASP A 127 -4.75 -1.15 10.88
C ASP A 127 -4.92 -0.55 12.27
N GLN A 128 -3.98 0.30 12.74
CA GLN A 128 -3.98 0.77 14.12
C GLN A 128 -5.05 1.83 14.39
N ILE A 129 -5.23 2.80 13.51
CA ILE A 129 -6.20 3.89 13.73
C ILE A 129 -7.58 3.46 13.27
N LEU A 130 -7.77 3.14 12.00
CA LEU A 130 -9.09 2.90 11.44
C LEU A 130 -9.71 1.59 11.95
N CYS A 131 -8.98 0.47 11.90
CA CYS A 131 -9.52 -0.82 12.30
C CYS A 131 -9.56 -0.99 13.81
N MET A 132 -8.44 -0.74 14.51
CA MET A 132 -8.29 -1.13 15.91
C MET A 132 -8.75 -0.07 16.92
N SER A 133 -8.56 1.24 16.61
CA SER A 133 -8.74 2.30 17.62
C SER A 133 -10.00 3.16 17.42
N SER A 134 -10.43 3.38 16.16
CA SER A 134 -11.52 4.34 15.88
C SER A 134 -12.93 3.83 16.21
N GLY A 135 -13.09 2.52 16.35
CA GLY A 135 -14.43 1.90 16.45
C GLY A 135 -15.26 2.02 15.17
N TYR A 136 -14.64 2.43 14.05
CA TYR A 136 -15.33 2.66 12.78
C TYR A 136 -16.05 1.39 12.30
N TYR A 137 -15.37 0.28 12.18
CA TYR A 137 -15.95 -0.98 11.73
C TYR A 137 -16.99 -1.55 12.71
N GLN A 138 -16.79 -1.37 14.00
CA GLN A 138 -17.72 -1.80 15.05
C GLN A 138 -19.08 -1.08 14.98
N ARG A 139 -19.14 0.11 14.38
CA ARG A 139 -20.42 0.82 14.16
C ARG A 139 -21.25 0.17 13.05
N PHE A 140 -20.58 -0.42 12.05
CA PHE A 140 -21.26 -1.12 10.95
C PHE A 140 -21.57 -2.58 11.28
N TYR A 141 -20.75 -3.20 12.12
CA TYR A 141 -20.87 -4.60 12.53
C TYR A 141 -21.00 -4.66 14.06
N PRO A 142 -22.18 -4.27 14.62
CA PRO A 142 -22.38 -4.16 16.07
C PRO A 142 -22.18 -5.47 16.82
N GLU A 143 -22.44 -6.61 16.17
CA GLU A 143 -22.22 -7.96 16.70
C GLU A 143 -20.75 -8.26 17.01
N THR A 144 -19.84 -7.48 16.46
CA THR A 144 -18.39 -7.67 16.68
C THR A 144 -17.84 -6.85 17.84
N LYS A 145 -18.61 -5.96 18.46
CA LYS A 145 -18.12 -4.99 19.46
C LYS A 145 -17.37 -5.62 20.62
N GLU A 146 -17.87 -6.76 21.11
CA GLU A 146 -17.30 -7.45 22.28
C GLU A 146 -16.16 -8.41 21.93
N CYS A 147 -15.79 -8.53 20.63
CA CYS A 147 -14.72 -9.42 20.22
C CYS A 147 -13.37 -8.95 20.77
N ALA A 148 -12.63 -9.87 21.38
CA ALA A 148 -11.29 -9.61 21.92
C ALA A 148 -10.28 -9.23 20.84
N GLY A 149 -10.51 -9.71 19.62
CA GLY A 149 -9.66 -9.44 18.46
C GLY A 149 -9.44 -7.96 18.15
N TRP A 150 -10.40 -7.09 18.46
CA TRP A 150 -10.22 -5.64 18.31
C TRP A 150 -9.10 -5.05 19.18
N LYS A 151 -8.73 -5.74 20.24
CA LYS A 151 -7.66 -5.33 21.17
C LYS A 151 -6.37 -6.13 20.97
N ASP A 152 -6.40 -7.16 20.12
CA ASP A 152 -5.23 -8.03 19.87
C ASP A 152 -4.25 -7.40 18.87
N ARG A 153 -3.48 -6.44 19.35
CA ARG A 153 -2.40 -5.83 18.56
C ARG A 153 -1.30 -6.82 18.20
N ALA A 154 -1.11 -7.89 18.98
CA ALA A 154 -0.07 -8.88 18.73
C ALA A 154 -0.36 -9.70 17.48
N TRP A 155 -1.61 -10.03 17.21
CA TRP A 155 -2.05 -10.72 15.98
C TRP A 155 -1.60 -9.96 14.73
N ASN A 156 -1.88 -8.66 14.69
CA ASN A 156 -1.52 -7.81 13.55
C ASN A 156 -0.01 -7.62 13.43
N ASN A 157 0.68 -7.34 14.55
CA ASN A 157 2.11 -7.07 14.56
C ASN A 157 2.96 -8.24 14.03
N LYS A 158 2.60 -9.49 14.33
CA LYS A 158 3.31 -10.68 13.80
C LYS A 158 3.23 -10.76 12.29
N ASN A 159 2.03 -10.57 11.72
CA ASN A 159 1.81 -10.58 10.27
C ASN A 159 2.54 -9.43 9.58
N GLN A 160 2.58 -8.26 10.20
CA GLN A 160 3.21 -7.06 9.64
C GLN A 160 4.75 -7.13 9.72
N ALA A 161 5.32 -7.67 10.80
CA ALA A 161 6.76 -7.79 10.95
C ALA A 161 7.41 -8.62 9.83
N ALA A 162 6.81 -9.77 9.48
CA ALA A 162 7.28 -10.59 8.37
C ALA A 162 7.28 -9.83 7.03
N ARG A 163 6.24 -9.02 6.77
CA ARG A 163 6.13 -8.22 5.53
C ARG A 163 7.14 -7.08 5.50
N ILE A 164 7.40 -6.40 6.62
CA ILE A 164 8.41 -5.34 6.71
C ILE A 164 9.81 -5.86 6.35
N ILE A 165 10.14 -7.10 6.77
CA ILE A 165 11.42 -7.73 6.43
C ILE A 165 11.44 -8.18 4.96
N LEU A 166 10.35 -8.73 4.45
CA LEU A 166 10.26 -9.27 3.10
C LEU A 166 10.30 -8.16 2.02
N TYR A 167 9.70 -7.00 2.27
CA TYR A 167 9.60 -5.93 1.27
C TYR A 167 10.96 -5.39 0.80
N PRO A 168 11.97 -5.11 1.66
CA PRO A 168 13.29 -4.74 1.20
C PRO A 168 13.96 -5.80 0.31
N LEU A 169 13.76 -7.08 0.60
CA LEU A 169 14.29 -8.18 -0.23
C LEU A 169 13.61 -8.23 -1.59
N LEU A 170 12.29 -8.12 -1.63
CA LEU A 170 11.52 -8.05 -2.89
C LEU A 170 11.93 -6.83 -3.72
N CYS A 171 12.14 -5.67 -3.07
CA CYS A 171 12.66 -4.47 -3.75
C CYS A 171 14.04 -4.69 -4.35
N ALA A 172 14.93 -5.42 -3.66
CA ALA A 172 16.26 -5.71 -4.18
C ALA A 172 16.18 -6.58 -5.44
N VAL A 173 15.37 -7.64 -5.41
CA VAL A 173 15.14 -8.52 -6.57
C VAL A 173 14.51 -7.74 -7.73
N GLN A 174 13.48 -6.96 -7.48
CA GLN A 174 12.83 -6.14 -8.52
C GLN A 174 13.80 -5.12 -9.12
N THR A 175 14.60 -4.47 -8.28
CA THR A 175 15.61 -3.52 -8.74
C THR A 175 16.62 -4.20 -9.65
N PHE A 176 17.11 -5.36 -9.26
CA PHE A 176 18.02 -6.18 -10.05
C PHE A 176 17.42 -6.49 -11.43
N LEU A 177 16.20 -7.04 -11.47
CA LEU A 177 15.49 -7.36 -12.72
C LEU A 177 15.26 -6.13 -13.62
N ILE A 178 14.99 -4.95 -13.02
CA ILE A 178 14.78 -3.72 -13.77
C ILE A 178 16.10 -3.19 -14.33
N THR A 179 17.22 -3.36 -13.62
CA THR A 179 18.53 -2.83 -14.02
C THR A 179 19.31 -3.78 -14.93
N GLU A 180 19.19 -5.10 -14.78
CA GLU A 180 19.88 -6.10 -15.59
C GLU A 180 19.30 -6.27 -17.01
N ARG A 181 17.99 -6.18 -17.18
CA ARG A 181 17.37 -6.23 -18.52
C ARG A 181 17.85 -5.14 -19.49
N ARG A 182 18.77 -4.28 -19.03
CA ARG A 182 19.41 -3.24 -19.85
C ARG A 182 20.60 -3.73 -20.65
N GLU A 183 21.27 -4.77 -20.18
CA GLU A 183 22.53 -5.23 -20.78
C GLU A 183 22.28 -6.23 -21.90
N GLY A 184 21.05 -6.71 -22.05
CA GLY A 184 20.63 -7.67 -23.05
C GLY A 184 19.79 -7.11 -24.22
N SER A 185 19.65 -5.78 -24.32
CA SER A 185 18.93 -5.08 -25.41
C SER A 185 19.84 -4.04 -26.05
#